data_03133a8cff639f556b4fe8906bdff44c
#
_entry.id   03133a8cff639f556b4fe8906bdff44c
#
_cell.length_a   1.000
_cell.length_b   1.000
_cell.length_c   1.000
_cell.angle_alpha   90.00
_cell.angle_beta   90.00
_cell.angle_gamma   90.00
#
_symmetry.space_group_name_H-M   'P 1'
#
loop_
_entity.id
_entity.type
_entity.pdbx_description
1 polymer ?
#
loop_
_entity_poly.entity_id
_entity_poly.type
_entity_poly.pdbx_seq_one_letter_code
_entity_poly.pdbx_strand_id
1 'polypeptide(L)'
;MKKFAYTLVFLVIVFITGILIFGFDNLEKGIPLLPPVIAIGLALITREVIFSLFLGMWVGAMSLDPSGIQQWYDWLRVPVSGMLRVIDTYMVEGIADKDHAAVILFSLVIGGMVGVIHRSGGLKGLVGSLTRIASKPSRVQNSTFLMGCLIFFDDYANTLIVGNTMRPVSDKMRISREKLSFIIDSTSAPVASLSLISTWIGYELGLIADAFKDTGIQMDAYMCFIQSIPFRFYAVLLLVFIILSSFMQRDFGPMLKAEIRARRKGEVLKPGSNLLMKDDLEAGEPAHWMVAIIPILTLIFATVAGLVVTGMQSVQAAGIEANFQSVVSSADSFAALSWGALTSSVAAILLSIVTRSLTFEESMRSWLDGV
;
A
#
# COMPACT_ATOMS: atom_id res chain seq x y z
N MET A 1 11.18 30.18 -5.67
CA MET A 1 12.60 30.21 -6.07
C MET A 1 13.47 29.17 -5.35
N LYS A 2 13.54 29.09 -4.00
CA LYS A 2 14.40 28.09 -3.31
C LYS A 2 14.05 26.64 -3.63
N LYS A 3 12.78 26.29 -3.72
CA LYS A 3 12.35 24.92 -4.06
C LYS A 3 12.76 24.52 -5.48
N PHE A 4 12.58 25.41 -6.45
CA PHE A 4 12.99 25.18 -7.84
C PHE A 4 14.52 24.95 -7.95
N ALA A 5 15.32 25.71 -7.18
CA ALA A 5 16.76 25.51 -7.14
C ALA A 5 17.16 24.14 -6.56
N TYR A 6 16.52 23.68 -5.48
CA TYR A 6 16.80 22.36 -4.90
C TYR A 6 16.46 21.22 -5.86
N THR A 7 15.47 21.40 -6.67
CA THR A 7 15.06 20.41 -7.68
C THR A 7 16.02 20.33 -8.85
N LEU A 8 16.39 21.52 -9.38
CA LEU A 8 17.39 21.56 -10.43
C LEU A 8 18.67 20.89 -9.95
N VAL A 9 19.08 21.15 -8.71
CA VAL A 9 20.25 20.52 -8.08
C VAL A 9 20.05 19.00 -7.95
N PHE A 10 18.87 18.53 -7.52
CA PHE A 10 18.58 17.11 -7.42
C PHE A 10 18.63 16.42 -8.79
N LEU A 11 17.97 16.98 -9.81
CA LEU A 11 18.00 16.44 -11.18
C LEU A 11 19.42 16.43 -11.76
N VAL A 12 20.21 17.48 -11.50
CA VAL A 12 21.62 17.54 -11.91
C VAL A 12 22.44 16.47 -11.18
N ILE A 13 22.24 16.28 -9.87
CA ILE A 13 22.92 15.24 -9.09
C ILE A 13 22.58 13.86 -9.63
N VAL A 14 21.30 13.57 -9.89
CA VAL A 14 20.88 12.27 -10.44
C VAL A 14 21.45 12.05 -11.84
N PHE A 15 21.46 13.08 -12.69
CA PHE A 15 22.06 13.02 -14.02
C PHE A 15 23.56 12.76 -13.95
N ILE A 16 24.29 13.50 -13.08
CA ILE A 16 25.74 13.31 -12.86
C ILE A 16 26.00 11.92 -12.29
N THR A 17 25.23 11.46 -11.33
CA THR A 17 25.35 10.12 -10.73
C THR A 17 25.10 9.03 -11.77
N GLY A 18 24.11 9.22 -12.65
CA GLY A 18 23.85 8.33 -13.78
C GLY A 18 25.06 8.25 -14.72
N ILE A 19 25.64 9.39 -15.10
CA ILE A 19 26.87 9.45 -15.92
C ILE A 19 28.05 8.78 -15.21
N LEU A 20 28.22 8.98 -13.92
CA LEU A 20 29.31 8.37 -13.15
C LEU A 20 29.18 6.86 -13.01
N ILE A 21 27.94 6.35 -12.87
CA ILE A 21 27.68 4.90 -12.74
C ILE A 21 27.80 4.19 -14.08
N PHE A 22 27.24 4.76 -15.14
CA PHE A 22 27.13 4.11 -16.44
C PHE A 22 28.21 4.53 -17.45
N GLY A 23 28.95 5.60 -17.20
CA GLY A 23 29.91 6.19 -18.14
C GLY A 23 29.24 6.89 -19.34
N PHE A 24 30.00 7.72 -20.07
CA PHE A 24 29.49 8.41 -21.25
C PHE A 24 29.12 7.46 -22.40
N ASP A 25 29.87 6.35 -22.55
CA ASP A 25 29.66 5.35 -23.60
C ASP A 25 28.41 4.48 -23.38
N ASN A 26 27.77 4.54 -22.20
CA ASN A 26 26.57 3.79 -21.83
C ASN A 26 25.36 4.69 -21.53
N LEU A 27 25.34 5.92 -22.08
CA LEU A 27 24.22 6.85 -21.86
C LEU A 27 22.86 6.24 -22.25
N GLU A 28 22.85 5.40 -23.29
CA GLU A 28 21.65 4.65 -23.72
C GLU A 28 21.08 3.77 -22.62
N LYS A 29 21.93 3.19 -21.75
CA LYS A 29 21.50 2.37 -20.60
C LYS A 29 20.93 3.21 -19.45
N GLY A 30 21.19 4.51 -19.42
CA GLY A 30 20.66 5.46 -18.42
C GLY A 30 19.26 6.00 -18.77
N ILE A 31 18.88 5.98 -20.06
CA ILE A 31 17.61 6.51 -20.55
C ILE A 31 16.40 5.86 -19.83
N PRO A 32 16.34 4.54 -19.59
CA PRO A 32 15.25 3.91 -18.87
C PRO A 32 15.04 4.39 -17.43
N LEU A 33 16.05 5.04 -16.82
CA LEU A 33 15.95 5.61 -15.47
C LEU A 33 15.31 7.00 -15.45
N LEU A 34 15.23 7.69 -16.60
CA LEU A 34 14.66 9.03 -16.67
C LEU A 34 13.20 9.11 -16.27
N PRO A 35 12.28 8.21 -16.73
CA PRO A 35 10.88 8.26 -16.37
C PRO A 35 10.64 8.22 -14.84
N PRO A 36 11.14 7.23 -14.07
CA PRO A 36 10.94 7.20 -12.63
C PRO A 36 11.59 8.36 -11.90
N VAL A 37 12.79 8.82 -12.33
CA VAL A 37 13.46 9.97 -11.73
C VAL A 37 12.66 11.26 -11.93
N ILE A 38 12.11 11.47 -13.12
CA ILE A 38 11.27 12.64 -13.41
C ILE A 38 9.97 12.57 -12.62
N ALA A 39 9.28 11.41 -12.58
CA ALA A 39 8.06 11.23 -11.82
C ALA A 39 8.27 11.54 -10.33
N ILE A 40 9.29 10.94 -9.70
CA ILE A 40 9.60 11.15 -8.28
C ILE A 40 10.05 12.58 -8.02
N GLY A 41 10.98 13.10 -8.84
CA GLY A 41 11.50 14.44 -8.69
C GLY A 41 10.42 15.51 -8.80
N LEU A 42 9.53 15.42 -9.79
CA LEU A 42 8.42 16.33 -9.95
C LEU A 42 7.40 16.19 -8.82
N ALA A 43 7.07 14.98 -8.37
CA ALA A 43 6.14 14.78 -7.26
C ALA A 43 6.64 15.44 -5.97
N LEU A 44 7.93 15.36 -5.67
CA LEU A 44 8.53 16.02 -4.51
C LEU A 44 8.48 17.55 -4.60
N ILE A 45 8.50 18.12 -5.83
CA ILE A 45 8.50 19.57 -6.04
C ILE A 45 7.10 20.14 -6.06
N THR A 46 6.29 19.57 -6.96
CA THR A 46 4.93 20.06 -7.25
C THR A 46 3.97 19.68 -6.14
N ARG A 47 4.24 18.55 -5.45
CA ARG A 47 3.32 17.85 -4.53
C ARG A 47 2.07 17.33 -5.24
N GLU A 48 2.14 17.18 -6.56
CA GLU A 48 1.06 16.68 -7.40
C GLU A 48 1.52 15.36 -8.02
N VAL A 49 1.02 14.26 -7.47
CA VAL A 49 1.47 12.90 -7.83
C VAL A 49 0.98 12.52 -9.23
N ILE A 50 -0.32 12.73 -9.53
CA ILE A 50 -0.93 12.32 -10.80
C ILE A 50 -0.24 12.99 -11.99
N PHE A 51 -0.05 14.31 -11.91
CA PHE A 51 0.65 15.07 -12.94
C PHE A 51 2.09 14.59 -13.14
N SER A 52 2.79 14.32 -12.04
CA SER A 52 4.19 13.88 -12.06
C SER A 52 4.34 12.48 -12.66
N LEU A 53 3.45 11.56 -12.31
CA LEU A 53 3.39 10.22 -12.91
C LEU A 53 3.09 10.28 -14.41
N PHE A 54 2.12 11.11 -14.82
CA PHE A 54 1.80 11.30 -16.25
C PHE A 54 3.02 11.81 -17.03
N LEU A 55 3.75 12.80 -16.50
CA LEU A 55 4.97 13.29 -17.13
C LEU A 55 6.08 12.24 -17.19
N GLY A 56 6.22 11.42 -16.14
CA GLY A 56 7.15 10.29 -16.15
C GLY A 56 6.81 9.29 -17.25
N MET A 57 5.55 8.88 -17.37
CA MET A 57 5.07 8.00 -18.45
C MET A 57 5.28 8.63 -19.82
N TRP A 58 5.01 9.92 -19.97
CA TRP A 58 5.23 10.64 -21.23
C TRP A 58 6.69 10.63 -21.66
N VAL A 59 7.62 10.89 -20.76
CA VAL A 59 9.06 10.79 -21.04
C VAL A 59 9.46 9.37 -21.41
N GLY A 60 8.91 8.37 -20.73
CA GLY A 60 9.10 6.96 -21.07
C GLY A 60 8.62 6.65 -22.49
N ALA A 61 7.40 7.09 -22.83
CA ALA A 61 6.81 6.92 -24.17
C ALA A 61 7.65 7.59 -25.27
N MET A 62 8.24 8.77 -24.99
CA MET A 62 9.15 9.43 -25.93
C MET A 62 10.46 8.65 -26.10
N SER A 63 11.01 8.12 -25.02
CA SER A 63 12.28 7.37 -25.07
C SER A 63 12.15 6.01 -25.78
N LEU A 64 10.94 5.46 -25.83
CA LEU A 64 10.61 4.20 -26.53
C LEU A 64 10.08 4.43 -27.94
N ASP A 65 10.12 5.67 -28.50
CA ASP A 65 9.67 5.92 -29.87
C ASP A 65 10.64 5.27 -30.86
N PRO A 66 10.17 4.26 -31.66
CA PRO A 66 11.05 3.49 -32.55
C PRO A 66 11.69 4.34 -33.66
N SER A 67 11.08 5.49 -34.00
CA SER A 67 11.60 6.37 -35.04
C SER A 67 12.66 7.35 -34.52
N GLY A 68 12.73 7.52 -33.19
CA GLY A 68 13.69 8.45 -32.59
C GLY A 68 13.65 9.86 -33.13
N ILE A 69 14.67 10.63 -32.81
CA ILE A 69 14.86 12.00 -33.33
C ILE A 69 15.94 11.91 -34.42
N GLN A 70 15.52 11.89 -35.68
CA GLN A 70 16.41 11.83 -36.83
C GLN A 70 16.41 13.16 -37.64
N GLN A 71 15.28 13.87 -37.61
CA GLN A 71 15.09 15.11 -38.35
C GLN A 71 14.60 16.25 -37.44
N TRP A 72 14.71 17.49 -37.89
CA TRP A 72 14.36 18.63 -37.05
C TRP A 72 12.89 18.70 -36.62
N TYR A 73 11.96 18.17 -37.42
CA TYR A 73 10.53 18.13 -37.09
C TYR A 73 10.21 17.02 -36.04
N ASP A 74 11.10 16.06 -35.83
CA ASP A 74 10.91 14.99 -34.83
C ASP A 74 10.88 15.56 -33.41
N TRP A 75 11.50 16.72 -33.18
CA TRP A 75 11.42 17.45 -31.91
C TRP A 75 9.98 17.82 -31.52
N LEU A 76 9.08 17.98 -32.49
CA LEU A 76 7.65 18.19 -32.25
C LEU A 76 6.86 16.90 -32.36
N ARG A 77 7.22 16.02 -33.30
CA ARG A 77 6.53 14.77 -33.54
C ARG A 77 6.64 13.79 -32.36
N VAL A 78 7.86 13.56 -31.85
CA VAL A 78 8.14 12.59 -30.76
C VAL A 78 7.40 12.95 -29.46
N PRO A 79 7.41 14.21 -28.97
CA PRO A 79 6.61 14.59 -27.82
C PRO A 79 5.09 14.37 -28.00
N VAL A 80 4.55 14.74 -29.17
CA VAL A 80 3.11 14.58 -29.43
C VAL A 80 2.73 13.10 -29.54
N SER A 81 3.48 12.31 -30.33
CA SER A 81 3.25 10.86 -30.42
C SER A 81 3.42 10.16 -29.08
N GLY A 82 4.41 10.55 -28.28
CA GLY A 82 4.62 10.04 -26.94
C GLY A 82 3.44 10.33 -26.01
N MET A 83 2.88 11.54 -26.07
CA MET A 83 1.69 11.91 -25.29
C MET A 83 0.46 11.06 -25.67
N LEU A 84 0.23 10.86 -26.98
CA LEU A 84 -0.88 10.03 -27.45
C LEU A 84 -0.70 8.57 -27.03
N ARG A 85 0.51 8.02 -27.14
CA ARG A 85 0.83 6.65 -26.71
C ARG A 85 0.62 6.40 -25.22
N VAL A 86 0.80 7.39 -24.37
CA VAL A 86 0.48 7.24 -22.94
C VAL A 86 -0.99 6.85 -22.79
N ILE A 87 -1.89 7.44 -23.56
CA ILE A 87 -3.32 7.23 -23.42
C ILE A 87 -3.78 6.00 -24.24
N ASP A 88 -3.49 5.97 -25.53
CA ASP A 88 -4.04 4.99 -26.46
C ASP A 88 -3.36 3.62 -26.41
N THR A 89 -2.10 3.58 -25.99
CA THR A 89 -1.34 2.34 -25.89
C THR A 89 -1.15 1.94 -24.43
N TYR A 90 -0.34 2.66 -23.66
CA TYR A 90 0.08 2.19 -22.32
C TYR A 90 -1.06 2.14 -21.32
N MET A 91 -1.96 3.14 -21.28
CA MET A 91 -3.09 3.10 -20.34
C MET A 91 -4.14 2.06 -20.78
N VAL A 92 -4.42 1.96 -22.08
CA VAL A 92 -5.39 0.99 -22.60
C VAL A 92 -4.88 -0.44 -22.45
N GLU A 93 -3.63 -0.73 -22.85
CA GLU A 93 -3.03 -2.05 -22.70
C GLU A 93 -2.89 -2.44 -21.21
N GLY A 94 -2.49 -1.48 -20.35
CA GLY A 94 -2.41 -1.72 -18.90
C GLY A 94 -3.76 -2.09 -18.27
N ILE A 95 -4.88 -1.54 -18.73
CA ILE A 95 -6.23 -1.90 -18.25
C ILE A 95 -6.72 -3.19 -18.90
N ALA A 96 -6.37 -3.42 -20.18
CA ALA A 96 -6.82 -4.58 -20.94
C ALA A 96 -6.06 -5.87 -20.60
N ASP A 97 -4.90 -5.78 -19.94
CA ASP A 97 -4.18 -6.94 -19.46
C ASP A 97 -4.98 -7.66 -18.36
N LYS A 98 -5.10 -9.00 -18.48
CA LYS A 98 -5.92 -9.82 -17.58
C LYS A 98 -5.47 -9.72 -16.12
N ASP A 99 -4.17 -9.72 -15.90
CA ASP A 99 -3.59 -9.75 -14.55
C ASP A 99 -3.72 -8.37 -13.90
N HIS A 100 -3.47 -7.30 -14.66
CA HIS A 100 -3.72 -5.92 -14.19
C HIS A 100 -5.20 -5.65 -13.91
N ALA A 101 -6.09 -6.10 -14.79
CA ALA A 101 -7.54 -5.98 -14.56
C ALA A 101 -7.98 -6.72 -13.29
N ALA A 102 -7.43 -7.94 -13.04
CA ALA A 102 -7.70 -8.68 -11.81
C ALA A 102 -7.21 -7.94 -10.56
N VAL A 103 -6.03 -7.31 -10.61
CA VAL A 103 -5.50 -6.46 -9.51
C VAL A 103 -6.40 -5.26 -9.23
N ILE A 104 -6.85 -4.56 -10.28
CA ILE A 104 -7.76 -3.42 -10.14
C ILE A 104 -9.06 -3.87 -9.48
N LEU A 105 -9.70 -4.93 -9.99
CA LEU A 105 -10.95 -5.45 -9.44
C LEU A 105 -10.80 -5.92 -8.00
N PHE A 106 -9.75 -6.66 -7.70
CA PHE A 106 -9.41 -7.10 -6.35
C PHE A 106 -9.28 -5.91 -5.39
N SER A 107 -8.54 -4.88 -5.78
CA SER A 107 -8.31 -3.68 -4.96
C SER A 107 -9.60 -2.91 -4.70
N LEU A 108 -10.45 -2.72 -5.72
CA LEU A 108 -11.75 -2.07 -5.59
C LEU A 108 -12.68 -2.86 -4.65
N VAL A 109 -12.74 -4.19 -4.79
CA VAL A 109 -13.60 -5.03 -3.96
C VAL A 109 -13.14 -5.06 -2.50
N ILE A 110 -11.82 -5.10 -2.24
CA ILE A 110 -11.29 -4.94 -0.87
C ILE A 110 -11.62 -3.56 -0.32
N GLY A 111 -11.45 -2.50 -1.11
CA GLY A 111 -11.83 -1.14 -0.72
C GLY A 111 -13.30 -1.08 -0.29
N GLY A 112 -14.19 -1.68 -1.07
CA GLY A 112 -15.60 -1.79 -0.73
C GLY A 112 -15.86 -2.55 0.59
N MET A 113 -15.18 -3.69 0.81
CA MET A 113 -15.23 -4.41 2.09
C MET A 113 -14.83 -3.51 3.27
N VAL A 114 -13.71 -2.79 3.11
CA VAL A 114 -13.20 -1.87 4.14
C VAL A 114 -14.18 -0.75 4.41
N GLY A 115 -14.81 -0.18 3.38
CA GLY A 115 -15.86 0.83 3.52
C GLY A 115 -17.02 0.36 4.39
N VAL A 116 -17.52 -0.86 4.16
CA VAL A 116 -18.59 -1.47 4.99
C VAL A 116 -18.13 -1.67 6.43
N ILE A 117 -16.94 -2.27 6.65
CA ILE A 117 -16.40 -2.51 8.00
C ILE A 117 -16.18 -1.19 8.75
N HIS A 118 -15.74 -0.15 8.06
CA HIS A 118 -15.53 1.18 8.64
C HIS A 118 -16.85 1.83 9.05
N ARG A 119 -17.81 1.89 8.13
CA ARG A 119 -19.12 2.52 8.36
C ARG A 119 -19.96 1.78 9.40
N SER A 120 -19.85 0.44 9.46
CA SER A 120 -20.50 -0.37 10.49
C SER A 120 -19.98 -0.12 11.90
N GLY A 121 -18.85 0.56 12.07
CA GLY A 121 -18.20 0.79 13.37
C GLY A 121 -17.48 -0.44 13.93
N GLY A 122 -17.36 -1.53 13.16
CA GLY A 122 -16.69 -2.77 13.57
C GLY A 122 -15.24 -2.55 13.98
N LEU A 123 -14.50 -1.72 13.22
CA LEU A 123 -13.12 -1.36 13.54
C LEU A 123 -13.00 -0.52 14.81
N LYS A 124 -13.93 0.42 15.04
CA LYS A 124 -13.99 1.16 16.32
C LYS A 124 -14.24 0.22 17.49
N GLY A 125 -15.11 -0.78 17.33
CA GLY A 125 -15.37 -1.81 18.34
C GLY A 125 -14.15 -2.66 18.65
N LEU A 126 -13.39 -3.08 17.63
CA LEU A 126 -12.14 -3.80 17.77
C LEU A 126 -11.12 -3.00 18.56
N VAL A 127 -10.91 -1.75 18.16
CA VAL A 127 -9.97 -0.83 18.81
C VAL A 127 -10.41 -0.52 20.25
N GLY A 128 -11.69 -0.27 20.49
CA GLY A 128 -12.23 -0.02 21.82
C GLY A 128 -11.97 -1.18 22.80
N SER A 129 -11.94 -2.40 22.30
CA SER A 129 -11.58 -3.58 23.11
C SER A 129 -10.10 -3.59 23.51
N LEU A 130 -9.20 -3.19 22.61
CA LEU A 130 -7.76 -3.15 22.86
C LEU A 130 -7.33 -1.96 23.73
N THR A 131 -8.01 -0.83 23.63
CA THR A 131 -7.67 0.38 24.42
C THR A 131 -7.95 0.23 25.91
N ARG A 132 -8.87 -0.65 26.32
CA ARG A 132 -9.14 -0.96 27.74
C ARG A 132 -7.92 -1.48 28.49
N ILE A 133 -6.95 -2.09 27.78
CA ILE A 133 -5.73 -2.67 28.35
C ILE A 133 -4.60 -1.63 28.46
N ALA A 134 -4.75 -0.46 27.81
CA ALA A 134 -3.69 0.52 27.63
C ALA A 134 -3.59 1.52 28.81
N SER A 135 -2.96 1.08 29.92
CA SER A 135 -2.83 1.87 31.15
C SER A 135 -1.47 2.58 31.32
N LYS A 136 -0.49 2.32 30.45
CA LYS A 136 0.87 2.91 30.47
C LYS A 136 1.30 3.32 29.06
N PRO A 137 2.19 4.33 28.90
CA PRO A 137 2.65 4.75 27.57
C PRO A 137 3.16 3.61 26.69
N SER A 138 3.97 2.69 27.25
CA SER A 138 4.45 1.51 26.51
C SER A 138 3.31 0.62 26.03
N ARG A 139 2.28 0.40 26.86
CA ARG A 139 1.12 -0.41 26.45
C ARG A 139 0.31 0.27 25.35
N VAL A 140 0.17 1.60 25.40
CA VAL A 140 -0.50 2.36 24.32
C VAL A 140 0.26 2.23 23.02
N GLN A 141 1.59 2.42 23.03
CA GLN A 141 2.43 2.26 21.86
C GLN A 141 2.36 0.84 21.28
N ASN A 142 2.46 -0.18 22.14
CA ASN A 142 2.35 -1.58 21.71
C ASN A 142 0.94 -1.95 21.22
N SER A 143 -0.12 -1.39 21.82
CA SER A 143 -1.49 -1.57 21.33
C SER A 143 -1.67 -0.91 19.97
N THR A 144 -1.12 0.30 19.76
CA THR A 144 -1.11 0.97 18.45
C THR A 144 -0.39 0.11 17.40
N PHE A 145 0.78 -0.40 17.74
CA PHE A 145 1.54 -1.32 16.88
C PHE A 145 0.73 -2.57 16.52
N LEU A 146 0.15 -3.25 17.53
CA LEU A 146 -0.65 -4.46 17.30
C LEU A 146 -1.87 -4.18 16.40
N MET A 147 -2.54 -3.05 16.63
CA MET A 147 -3.67 -2.63 15.79
C MET A 147 -3.26 -2.35 14.36
N GLY A 148 -2.11 -1.69 14.18
CA GLY A 148 -1.54 -1.49 12.85
C GLY A 148 -1.24 -2.81 12.15
N CYS A 149 -0.71 -3.80 12.87
CA CYS A 149 -0.49 -5.15 12.33
C CYS A 149 -1.79 -5.91 12.02
N LEU A 150 -2.88 -5.66 12.74
CA LEU A 150 -4.17 -6.30 12.49
C LEU A 150 -4.87 -5.74 11.24
N ILE A 151 -4.61 -4.48 10.89
CA ILE A 151 -5.16 -3.84 9.68
C ILE A 151 -4.10 -3.89 8.58
N PHE A 152 -3.67 -5.10 8.23
CA PHE A 152 -2.58 -5.37 7.27
C PHE A 152 -2.98 -5.26 5.81
N PHE A 153 -4.27 -5.32 5.52
CA PHE A 153 -4.81 -5.45 4.17
C PHE A 153 -4.83 -4.13 3.38
N ASP A 154 -4.84 -2.98 4.07
CA ASP A 154 -4.86 -1.65 3.46
C ASP A 154 -4.17 -0.62 4.35
N ASP A 155 -3.23 0.14 3.80
CA ASP A 155 -2.42 1.12 4.51
C ASP A 155 -3.18 2.42 4.81
N TYR A 156 -4.10 2.84 3.95
CA TYR A 156 -4.95 4.01 4.18
C TYR A 156 -5.94 3.74 5.30
N ALA A 157 -6.64 2.60 5.26
CA ALA A 157 -7.54 2.19 6.33
C ALA A 157 -6.79 2.09 7.66
N ASN A 158 -5.59 1.50 7.68
CA ASN A 158 -4.73 1.45 8.85
C ASN A 158 -4.47 2.85 9.41
N THR A 159 -3.95 3.75 8.58
CA THR A 159 -3.59 5.12 9.01
C THR A 159 -4.79 5.89 9.56
N LEU A 160 -5.93 5.85 8.88
CA LEU A 160 -7.12 6.59 9.29
C LEU A 160 -7.75 6.02 10.56
N ILE A 161 -7.90 4.70 10.63
CA ILE A 161 -8.63 4.05 11.72
C ILE A 161 -7.79 4.03 13.00
N VAL A 162 -6.56 3.52 12.92
CA VAL A 162 -5.65 3.47 14.08
C VAL A 162 -5.29 4.89 14.51
N GLY A 163 -5.04 5.80 13.55
CA GLY A 163 -4.72 7.19 13.80
C GLY A 163 -5.80 7.90 14.61
N ASN A 164 -7.02 7.90 14.10
CA ASN A 164 -8.14 8.60 14.77
C ASN A 164 -8.49 7.99 16.13
N THR A 165 -8.43 6.65 16.24
CA THR A 165 -8.83 5.97 17.47
C THR A 165 -7.78 6.02 18.56
N MET A 166 -6.49 5.87 18.22
CA MET A 166 -5.41 5.91 19.21
C MET A 166 -5.01 7.33 19.63
N ARG A 167 -5.41 8.32 18.86
CA ARG A 167 -5.13 9.73 19.11
C ARG A 167 -5.52 10.20 20.51
N PRO A 168 -6.80 10.08 20.97
CA PRO A 168 -7.20 10.54 22.30
C PRO A 168 -6.51 9.75 23.42
N VAL A 169 -6.23 8.47 23.21
CA VAL A 169 -5.55 7.60 24.19
C VAL A 169 -4.08 7.98 24.33
N SER A 170 -3.40 8.23 23.20
CA SER A 170 -2.01 8.69 23.17
C SER A 170 -1.83 10.05 23.82
N ASP A 171 -2.76 10.99 23.57
CA ASP A 171 -2.75 12.32 24.18
C ASP A 171 -2.89 12.23 25.72
N LYS A 172 -3.82 11.42 26.20
CA LYS A 172 -4.02 11.18 27.63
C LYS A 172 -2.76 10.63 28.30
N MET A 173 -1.98 9.82 27.58
CA MET A 173 -0.72 9.24 28.08
C MET A 173 0.51 10.10 27.78
N ARG A 174 0.31 11.34 27.27
CA ARG A 174 1.39 12.28 26.91
C ARG A 174 2.42 11.69 25.96
N ILE A 175 1.98 10.89 24.99
CA ILE A 175 2.77 10.42 23.86
C ILE A 175 2.71 11.51 22.79
N SER A 176 3.85 11.88 22.21
CA SER A 176 3.88 12.91 21.18
C SER A 176 3.16 12.44 19.92
N ARG A 177 2.55 13.38 19.20
CA ARG A 177 1.88 13.09 17.91
C ARG A 177 2.86 12.57 16.87
N GLU A 178 4.10 13.02 16.94
CA GLU A 178 5.19 12.54 16.09
C GLU A 178 5.47 11.06 16.35
N LYS A 179 5.47 10.61 17.62
CA LYS A 179 5.65 9.20 17.95
C LYS A 179 4.47 8.35 17.55
N LEU A 180 3.25 8.85 17.75
CA LEU A 180 2.03 8.18 17.30
C LEU A 180 2.04 8.00 15.77
N SER A 181 2.29 9.09 15.03
CA SER A 181 2.36 9.05 13.56
C SER A 181 3.44 8.10 13.07
N PHE A 182 4.61 8.08 13.73
CA PHE A 182 5.68 7.15 13.39
C PHE A 182 5.26 5.68 13.54
N ILE A 183 4.59 5.30 14.64
CA ILE A 183 4.14 3.92 14.84
C ILE A 183 3.09 3.54 13.80
N ILE A 184 2.13 4.42 13.51
CA ILE A 184 1.06 4.18 12.54
C ILE A 184 1.64 4.03 11.14
N ASP A 185 2.43 4.97 10.68
CA ASP A 185 3.05 4.96 9.35
C ASP A 185 3.94 3.72 9.16
N SER A 186 4.73 3.39 10.17
CA SER A 186 5.62 2.23 10.14
C SER A 186 4.91 0.88 10.27
N THR A 187 3.64 0.83 10.66
CA THR A 187 2.80 -0.37 10.66
C THR A 187 1.77 -0.38 9.51
N SER A 188 1.75 0.63 8.71
CA SER A 188 0.88 0.77 7.53
C SER A 188 1.51 0.09 6.31
N ALA A 189 2.28 0.81 5.51
CA ALA A 189 2.92 0.28 4.32
C ALA A 189 3.90 -0.89 4.59
N PRO A 190 4.77 -0.89 5.62
CA PRO A 190 5.65 -2.02 5.89
C PRO A 190 4.92 -3.31 6.22
N VAL A 191 3.81 -3.25 6.97
CA VAL A 191 3.00 -4.44 7.27
C VAL A 191 2.26 -4.91 6.02
N ALA A 192 1.65 -3.99 5.25
CA ALA A 192 0.97 -4.32 4.00
C ALA A 192 1.92 -4.98 2.98
N SER A 193 3.18 -4.54 2.92
CA SER A 193 4.21 -5.12 2.05
C SER A 193 4.71 -6.50 2.47
N LEU A 194 4.61 -6.85 3.75
CA LEU A 194 4.96 -8.18 4.28
C LEU A 194 3.76 -9.13 4.31
N SER A 195 2.56 -8.60 4.14
CA SER A 195 1.33 -9.38 4.19
C SER A 195 1.22 -10.29 2.97
N LEU A 196 0.68 -11.49 3.18
CA LEU A 196 0.38 -12.44 2.09
C LEU A 196 -0.87 -12.05 1.31
N ILE A 197 -1.68 -11.11 1.82
CA ILE A 197 -2.93 -10.66 1.22
C ILE A 197 -3.13 -9.19 1.57
N SER A 198 -2.89 -8.30 0.62
CA SER A 198 -3.08 -6.86 0.79
C SER A 198 -3.34 -6.20 -0.57
N THR A 199 -3.78 -4.95 -0.59
CA THR A 199 -3.89 -4.18 -1.84
C THR A 199 -2.53 -4.04 -2.54
N TRP A 200 -1.44 -4.07 -1.81
CA TRP A 200 -0.08 -3.95 -2.33
C TRP A 200 0.40 -5.20 -3.06
N ILE A 201 0.07 -6.39 -2.54
CA ILE A 201 0.51 -7.64 -3.16
C ILE A 201 -0.04 -7.80 -4.58
N GLY A 202 -1.29 -7.41 -4.82
CA GLY A 202 -1.86 -7.45 -6.15
C GLY A 202 -1.00 -6.69 -7.17
N TYR A 203 -0.63 -5.45 -6.84
CA TYR A 203 0.24 -4.63 -7.68
C TYR A 203 1.66 -5.23 -7.85
N GLU A 204 2.29 -5.68 -6.75
CA GLU A 204 3.62 -6.29 -6.81
C GLU A 204 3.64 -7.57 -7.65
N LEU A 205 2.60 -8.40 -7.55
CA LEU A 205 2.47 -9.62 -8.37
C LEU A 205 2.40 -9.31 -9.86
N GLY A 206 1.66 -8.28 -10.25
CA GLY A 206 1.60 -7.82 -11.64
C GLY A 206 2.98 -7.47 -12.16
N LEU A 207 3.75 -6.64 -11.43
CA LEU A 207 5.11 -6.26 -11.82
C LEU A 207 6.08 -7.45 -11.90
N ILE A 208 5.99 -8.40 -10.96
CA ILE A 208 6.83 -9.61 -10.97
C ILE A 208 6.46 -10.49 -12.17
N ALA A 209 5.17 -10.67 -12.44
CA ALA A 209 4.68 -11.47 -13.57
C ALA A 209 5.14 -10.89 -14.91
N ASP A 210 5.03 -9.57 -15.08
CA ASP A 210 5.52 -8.88 -16.29
C ASP A 210 7.04 -9.05 -16.46
N ALA A 211 7.82 -8.86 -15.39
CA ALA A 211 9.26 -9.05 -15.41
C ALA A 211 9.65 -10.50 -15.79
N PHE A 212 8.89 -11.49 -15.30
CA PHE A 212 9.12 -12.90 -15.64
C PHE A 212 8.77 -13.20 -17.10
N LYS A 213 7.67 -12.64 -17.60
CA LYS A 213 7.26 -12.73 -19.00
C LYS A 213 8.32 -12.16 -19.93
N ASP A 214 8.85 -10.98 -19.62
CA ASP A 214 9.87 -10.30 -20.42
C ASP A 214 11.23 -11.02 -20.40
N THR A 215 11.57 -11.66 -19.29
CA THR A 215 12.85 -12.38 -19.12
C THR A 215 12.77 -13.87 -19.44
N GLY A 216 11.56 -14.40 -19.70
CA GLY A 216 11.33 -15.82 -19.98
C GLY A 216 11.50 -16.74 -18.77
N ILE A 217 11.45 -16.19 -17.55
CA ILE A 217 11.58 -16.97 -16.31
C ILE A 217 10.28 -17.72 -16.05
N GLN A 218 10.37 -19.03 -15.89
CA GLN A 218 9.26 -19.94 -15.59
C GLN A 218 9.12 -20.11 -14.06
N MET A 219 8.66 -19.07 -13.38
CA MET A 219 8.39 -19.11 -11.94
C MET A 219 7.07 -18.40 -11.65
N ASP A 220 6.32 -18.89 -10.67
CA ASP A 220 5.11 -18.22 -10.20
C ASP A 220 5.44 -16.92 -9.44
N ALA A 221 4.75 -15.83 -9.77
CA ALA A 221 4.99 -14.51 -9.19
C ALA A 221 4.72 -14.48 -7.68
N TYR A 222 3.67 -15.19 -7.21
CA TYR A 222 3.33 -15.26 -5.81
C TYR A 222 4.36 -16.02 -4.99
N MET A 223 4.91 -17.12 -5.54
CA MET A 223 6.00 -17.86 -4.90
C MET A 223 7.26 -17.00 -4.79
N CYS A 224 7.60 -16.24 -5.83
CA CYS A 224 8.72 -15.29 -5.79
C CYS A 224 8.50 -14.22 -4.70
N PHE A 225 7.29 -13.67 -4.61
CA PHE A 225 6.93 -12.72 -3.57
C PHE A 225 7.13 -13.31 -2.17
N ILE A 226 6.59 -14.53 -1.89
CA ILE A 226 6.75 -15.20 -0.58
C ILE A 226 8.24 -15.40 -0.26
N GLN A 227 9.03 -15.87 -1.22
CA GLN A 227 10.47 -16.08 -1.03
C GLN A 227 11.24 -14.77 -0.81
N SER A 228 10.72 -13.64 -1.29
CA SER A 228 11.33 -12.32 -1.08
C SER A 228 11.11 -11.75 0.33
N ILE A 229 10.07 -12.17 1.06
CA ILE A 229 9.68 -11.62 2.37
C ILE A 229 10.86 -11.60 3.38
N PRO A 230 11.66 -12.67 3.58
CA PRO A 230 12.77 -12.66 4.52
C PRO A 230 13.86 -11.64 4.17
N PHE A 231 13.93 -11.21 2.92
CA PHE A 231 14.93 -10.26 2.41
C PHE A 231 14.44 -8.81 2.40
N ARG A 232 13.20 -8.54 2.83
CA ARG A 232 12.64 -7.19 2.98
C ARG A 232 13.14 -6.56 4.28
N PHE A 233 14.45 -6.39 4.39
CA PHE A 233 15.14 -5.99 5.63
C PHE A 233 14.59 -4.69 6.22
N TYR A 234 14.24 -3.69 5.39
CA TYR A 234 13.69 -2.44 5.88
C TYR A 234 12.40 -2.67 6.68
N ALA A 235 11.42 -3.35 6.10
CA ALA A 235 10.14 -3.58 6.75
C ALA A 235 10.30 -4.43 8.02
N VAL A 236 11.06 -5.53 7.94
CA VAL A 236 11.31 -6.43 9.09
C VAL A 236 12.02 -5.71 10.24
N LEU A 237 13.12 -5.01 9.93
CA LEU A 237 13.91 -4.30 10.94
C LEU A 237 13.14 -3.12 11.54
N LEU A 238 12.30 -2.43 10.75
CA LEU A 238 11.47 -1.34 11.24
C LEU A 238 10.44 -1.83 12.26
N LEU A 239 9.77 -2.96 12.00
CA LEU A 239 8.82 -3.55 12.95
C LEU A 239 9.53 -3.98 14.25
N VAL A 240 10.69 -4.60 14.15
CA VAL A 240 11.53 -4.93 15.33
C VAL A 240 11.91 -3.66 16.08
N PHE A 241 12.32 -2.61 15.37
CA PHE A 241 12.69 -1.33 15.99
C PHE A 241 11.54 -0.68 16.76
N ILE A 242 10.31 -0.70 16.21
CA ILE A 242 9.13 -0.15 16.90
C ILE A 242 8.88 -0.92 18.20
N ILE A 243 8.89 -2.24 18.14
CA ILE A 243 8.71 -3.10 19.31
C ILE A 243 9.75 -2.74 20.38
N LEU A 244 11.03 -2.74 20.03
CA LEU A 244 12.11 -2.42 20.94
C LEU A 244 11.99 -1.01 21.53
N SER A 245 11.78 0.01 20.70
CA SER A 245 11.63 1.40 21.16
C SER A 245 10.42 1.59 22.08
N SER A 246 9.32 0.88 21.81
CA SER A 246 8.10 0.93 22.63
C SER A 246 8.27 0.20 23.97
N PHE A 247 8.98 -0.92 24.01
CA PHE A 247 9.28 -1.62 25.25
C PHE A 247 10.31 -0.88 26.10
N MET A 248 11.40 -0.42 25.50
CA MET A 248 12.49 0.27 26.20
C MET A 248 12.12 1.70 26.59
N GLN A 249 11.07 2.28 25.97
CA GLN A 249 10.67 3.69 26.13
C GLN A 249 11.84 4.65 25.91
N ARG A 250 12.71 4.31 24.96
CA ARG A 250 13.88 5.10 24.57
C ARG A 250 13.75 5.57 23.15
N ASP A 251 13.86 6.85 22.98
CA ASP A 251 13.88 7.54 21.68
C ASP A 251 15.20 8.29 21.54
N PHE A 252 15.54 8.70 20.31
CA PHE A 252 16.74 9.46 20.01
C PHE A 252 16.46 10.59 19.01
N GLY A 253 17.41 11.50 18.86
CA GLY A 253 17.33 12.60 17.90
C GLY A 253 16.07 13.47 18.05
N PRO A 254 15.41 13.81 16.94
CA PRO A 254 14.21 14.64 16.97
C PRO A 254 13.04 14.01 17.72
N MET A 255 12.88 12.68 17.66
CA MET A 255 11.81 11.96 18.35
C MET A 255 11.94 12.08 19.86
N LEU A 256 13.15 11.97 20.42
CA LEU A 256 13.41 12.19 21.84
C LEU A 256 12.99 13.59 22.29
N LYS A 257 13.26 14.64 21.46
CA LYS A 257 12.83 16.00 21.77
C LYS A 257 11.30 16.12 21.81
N ALA A 258 10.60 15.46 20.87
CA ALA A 258 9.15 15.43 20.83
C ALA A 258 8.56 14.73 22.07
N GLU A 259 9.09 13.57 22.44
CA GLU A 259 8.64 12.82 23.62
C GLU A 259 8.93 13.56 24.94
N ILE A 260 10.10 14.21 25.09
CA ILE A 260 10.41 15.06 26.26
C ILE A 260 9.42 16.22 26.36
N ARG A 261 9.10 16.89 25.24
CA ARG A 261 8.11 17.98 25.17
C ARG A 261 6.73 17.48 25.65
N ALA A 262 6.26 16.36 25.09
CA ALA A 262 4.96 15.78 25.42
C ALA A 262 4.89 15.36 26.90
N ARG A 263 5.91 14.65 27.39
CA ARG A 263 5.92 14.12 28.79
C ARG A 263 6.09 15.20 29.84
N ARG A 264 6.99 16.17 29.63
CA ARG A 264 7.31 17.21 30.64
C ARG A 264 6.33 18.38 30.60
N LYS A 265 5.96 18.86 29.42
CA LYS A 265 5.12 20.05 29.25
C LYS A 265 3.64 19.71 28.99
N GLY A 266 3.31 18.46 28.65
CA GLY A 266 1.98 18.07 28.21
C GLY A 266 1.67 18.51 26.77
N GLU A 267 2.62 19.10 26.06
CA GLU A 267 2.48 19.58 24.69
C GLU A 267 2.68 18.41 23.70
N VAL A 268 1.63 17.66 23.42
CA VAL A 268 1.68 16.49 22.52
C VAL A 268 1.88 16.88 21.06
N LEU A 269 1.52 18.10 20.66
CA LEU A 269 1.71 18.69 19.35
C LEU A 269 2.90 19.66 19.33
N LYS A 270 3.59 19.72 18.19
CA LYS A 270 4.59 20.77 17.98
C LYS A 270 3.90 22.13 17.86
N PRO A 271 4.34 23.17 18.60
CA PRO A 271 3.78 24.53 18.46
C PRO A 271 3.80 24.99 17.00
N GLY A 272 2.68 25.54 16.54
CA GLY A 272 2.53 26.04 15.17
C GLY A 272 2.28 25.00 14.08
N SER A 273 2.05 23.71 14.43
CA SER A 273 1.61 22.73 13.47
C SER A 273 0.10 22.81 13.24
N ASN A 274 -0.30 23.02 11.98
CA ASN A 274 -1.70 22.91 11.56
C ASN A 274 -2.00 21.43 11.28
N LEU A 275 -3.01 20.90 11.97
CA LEU A 275 -3.56 19.59 11.65
C LEU A 275 -4.52 19.77 10.46
N LEU A 276 -4.11 19.27 9.29
CA LEU A 276 -4.94 19.25 8.07
C LEU A 276 -5.92 18.06 8.04
N MET A 277 -6.15 17.39 9.17
CA MET A 277 -7.12 16.30 9.17
C MET A 277 -8.55 16.88 9.15
N LYS A 278 -9.19 16.80 8.01
CA LYS A 278 -10.64 16.76 7.92
C LYS A 278 -11.10 15.40 8.44
N ASP A 279 -12.10 15.40 9.32
CA ASP A 279 -12.80 14.19 9.76
C ASP A 279 -13.76 13.72 8.63
N ASP A 280 -13.23 13.47 7.42
CA ASP A 280 -14.03 13.24 6.21
C ASP A 280 -14.59 11.80 6.09
N LEU A 281 -14.23 10.91 7.02
CA LEU A 281 -14.86 9.58 7.09
C LEU A 281 -15.71 9.49 8.36
N GLU A 282 -17.01 9.68 8.21
CA GLU A 282 -17.97 9.40 9.27
C GLU A 282 -17.98 7.91 9.59
N ALA A 283 -17.06 7.48 10.45
CA ALA A 283 -17.11 6.13 10.99
C ALA A 283 -18.37 5.97 11.86
N GLY A 284 -19.09 4.87 11.66
CA GLY A 284 -20.29 4.54 12.44
C GLY A 284 -20.04 4.50 13.95
N GLU A 285 -21.11 4.40 14.74
CA GLU A 285 -21.02 4.14 16.17
C GLU A 285 -20.26 2.83 16.44
N PRO A 286 -19.54 2.70 17.58
CA PRO A 286 -18.79 1.48 17.88
C PRO A 286 -19.69 0.25 17.88
N ALA A 287 -19.51 -0.65 16.92
CA ALA A 287 -20.21 -1.92 16.84
C ALA A 287 -19.39 -3.06 17.47
N HIS A 288 -19.93 -4.26 17.48
CA HIS A 288 -19.22 -5.43 17.99
C HIS A 288 -17.99 -5.74 17.11
N TRP A 289 -16.86 -6.00 17.71
CA TRP A 289 -15.57 -6.25 17.02
C TRP A 289 -15.62 -7.38 15.97
N MET A 290 -16.55 -8.34 16.12
CA MET A 290 -16.74 -9.43 15.16
C MET A 290 -17.13 -8.93 13.76
N VAL A 291 -17.78 -7.77 13.65
CA VAL A 291 -18.16 -7.18 12.35
C VAL A 291 -16.94 -6.81 11.51
N ALA A 292 -15.78 -6.58 12.16
CA ALA A 292 -14.50 -6.39 11.46
C ALA A 292 -13.72 -7.70 11.29
N ILE A 293 -13.60 -8.50 12.34
CA ILE A 293 -12.71 -9.67 12.35
C ILE A 293 -13.21 -10.78 11.43
N ILE A 294 -14.51 -11.04 11.38
CA ILE A 294 -15.05 -12.14 10.57
C ILE A 294 -14.81 -11.92 9.07
N PRO A 295 -15.10 -10.75 8.47
CA PRO A 295 -14.75 -10.48 7.07
C PRO A 295 -13.26 -10.61 6.80
N ILE A 296 -12.38 -10.12 7.69
CA ILE A 296 -10.93 -10.23 7.55
C ILE A 296 -10.50 -11.71 7.54
N LEU A 297 -11.00 -12.50 8.47
CA LEU A 297 -10.74 -13.95 8.48
C LEU A 297 -11.30 -14.65 7.25
N THR A 298 -12.49 -14.25 6.78
CA THR A 298 -13.08 -14.76 5.54
C THR A 298 -12.17 -14.46 4.34
N LEU A 299 -11.62 -13.26 4.26
CA LEU A 299 -10.64 -12.89 3.22
C LEU A 299 -9.45 -13.86 3.22
N ILE A 300 -8.84 -14.08 4.38
CA ILE A 300 -7.66 -14.96 4.50
C ILE A 300 -8.02 -16.40 4.11
N PHE A 301 -9.05 -16.96 4.73
CA PHE A 301 -9.42 -18.36 4.50
C PHE A 301 -9.90 -18.62 3.07
N ALA A 302 -10.69 -17.71 2.50
CA ALA A 302 -11.16 -17.87 1.13
C ALA A 302 -10.03 -17.71 0.11
N THR A 303 -9.05 -16.83 0.35
CA THR A 303 -7.86 -16.72 -0.52
C THR A 303 -7.01 -17.99 -0.42
N VAL A 304 -6.72 -18.49 0.78
CA VAL A 304 -5.96 -19.73 0.96
C VAL A 304 -6.69 -20.91 0.30
N ALA A 305 -8.00 -21.02 0.49
CA ALA A 305 -8.81 -22.04 -0.17
C ALA A 305 -8.77 -21.89 -1.70
N GLY A 306 -8.84 -20.68 -2.23
CA GLY A 306 -8.70 -20.38 -3.65
C GLY A 306 -7.35 -20.83 -4.21
N LEU A 307 -6.24 -20.52 -3.52
CA LEU A 307 -4.89 -20.99 -3.91
C LEU A 307 -4.81 -22.51 -3.95
N VAL A 308 -5.36 -23.19 -2.94
CA VAL A 308 -5.37 -24.67 -2.92
C VAL A 308 -6.21 -25.22 -4.05
N VAL A 309 -7.42 -24.72 -4.26
CA VAL A 309 -8.34 -25.22 -5.31
C VAL A 309 -7.76 -24.99 -6.70
N THR A 310 -7.32 -23.78 -7.03
CA THR A 310 -6.76 -23.47 -8.35
C THR A 310 -5.44 -24.21 -8.59
N GLY A 311 -4.58 -24.31 -7.56
CA GLY A 311 -3.33 -25.03 -7.64
C GLY A 311 -3.54 -26.53 -7.83
N MET A 312 -4.48 -27.17 -7.11
CA MET A 312 -4.80 -28.58 -7.31
C MET A 312 -5.36 -28.85 -8.72
N GLN A 313 -6.23 -27.97 -9.23
CA GLN A 313 -6.72 -28.09 -10.61
C GLN A 313 -5.60 -28.01 -11.63
N SER A 314 -4.68 -27.07 -11.46
CA SER A 314 -3.53 -26.90 -12.35
C SER A 314 -2.57 -28.10 -12.32
N VAL A 315 -2.24 -28.59 -11.12
CA VAL A 315 -1.37 -29.76 -10.92
C VAL A 315 -1.99 -31.02 -11.51
N GLN A 316 -3.31 -31.25 -11.31
CA GLN A 316 -4.04 -32.37 -11.90
C GLN A 316 -4.07 -32.29 -13.44
N ALA A 317 -4.33 -31.11 -13.99
CA ALA A 317 -4.34 -30.89 -15.44
C ALA A 317 -2.95 -31.10 -16.08
N ALA A 318 -1.89 -30.77 -15.35
CA ALA A 318 -0.50 -30.97 -15.79
C ALA A 318 0.03 -32.40 -15.54
N GLY A 319 -0.70 -33.26 -14.85
CA GLY A 319 -0.26 -34.61 -14.49
C GLY A 319 0.94 -34.64 -13.53
N ILE A 320 1.13 -33.61 -12.74
CA ILE A 320 2.23 -33.46 -11.78
C ILE A 320 1.78 -34.03 -10.42
N GLU A 321 2.73 -34.60 -9.66
CA GLU A 321 2.45 -35.10 -8.32
C GLU A 321 2.05 -33.94 -7.37
N ALA A 322 0.88 -34.09 -6.73
CA ALA A 322 0.35 -33.06 -5.84
C ALA A 322 1.11 -33.04 -4.51
N ASN A 323 2.00 -32.07 -4.33
CA ASN A 323 2.60 -31.74 -3.05
C ASN A 323 2.39 -30.26 -2.73
N PHE A 324 2.68 -29.83 -1.51
CA PHE A 324 2.45 -28.47 -1.08
C PHE A 324 3.11 -27.43 -2.02
N GLN A 325 4.34 -27.68 -2.42
CA GLN A 325 5.10 -26.77 -3.29
C GLN A 325 4.49 -26.72 -4.70
N SER A 326 4.18 -27.87 -5.31
CA SER A 326 3.59 -27.90 -6.66
C SER A 326 2.20 -27.25 -6.70
N VAL A 327 1.38 -27.44 -5.67
CA VAL A 327 0.04 -26.85 -5.56
C VAL A 327 0.17 -25.32 -5.43
N VAL A 328 1.03 -24.81 -4.55
CA VAL A 328 1.17 -23.36 -4.34
C VAL A 328 1.80 -22.68 -5.56
N SER A 329 2.82 -23.30 -6.18
CA SER A 329 3.49 -22.71 -7.36
C SER A 329 2.67 -22.78 -8.65
N SER A 330 1.66 -23.62 -8.73
CA SER A 330 0.76 -23.73 -9.88
C SER A 330 -0.61 -23.06 -9.66
N ALA A 331 -0.81 -22.40 -8.52
CA ALA A 331 -2.06 -21.73 -8.20
C ALA A 331 -2.26 -20.47 -9.05
N ASP A 332 -3.51 -20.18 -9.43
CA ASP A 332 -3.91 -18.87 -9.96
C ASP A 332 -4.14 -17.91 -8.79
N SER A 333 -3.08 -17.18 -8.40
CA SER A 333 -3.09 -16.27 -7.26
C SER A 333 -4.03 -15.07 -7.48
N PHE A 334 -4.19 -14.57 -8.70
CA PHE A 334 -5.09 -13.46 -9.01
C PHE A 334 -6.56 -13.87 -8.84
N ALA A 335 -6.92 -15.06 -9.31
CA ALA A 335 -8.26 -15.62 -9.11
C ALA A 335 -8.53 -15.86 -7.61
N ALA A 336 -7.58 -16.45 -6.88
CA ALA A 336 -7.71 -16.73 -5.45
C ALA A 336 -7.89 -15.44 -4.62
N LEU A 337 -7.12 -14.40 -4.90
CA LEU A 337 -7.25 -13.08 -4.26
C LEU A 337 -8.62 -12.45 -4.56
N SER A 338 -9.08 -12.51 -5.82
CA SER A 338 -10.38 -11.99 -6.22
C SER A 338 -11.55 -12.71 -5.54
N TRP A 339 -11.48 -14.04 -5.42
CA TRP A 339 -12.49 -14.83 -4.67
C TRP A 339 -12.49 -14.47 -3.19
N GLY A 340 -11.30 -14.32 -2.59
CA GLY A 340 -11.16 -13.89 -1.20
C GLY A 340 -11.79 -12.52 -0.95
N ALA A 341 -11.50 -11.55 -1.80
CA ALA A 341 -12.04 -10.20 -1.72
C ALA A 341 -13.58 -10.18 -1.86
N LEU A 342 -14.13 -10.90 -2.85
CA LEU A 342 -15.57 -10.94 -3.08
C LEU A 342 -16.30 -11.61 -1.92
N THR A 343 -15.83 -12.78 -1.47
CA THR A 343 -16.46 -13.51 -0.35
C THR A 343 -16.39 -12.73 0.95
N SER A 344 -15.29 -12.04 1.21
CA SER A 344 -15.14 -11.20 2.39
C SER A 344 -16.03 -9.94 2.34
N SER A 345 -16.21 -9.34 1.15
CA SER A 345 -17.15 -8.23 0.93
C SER A 345 -18.59 -8.65 1.23
N VAL A 346 -19.01 -9.82 0.70
CA VAL A 346 -20.33 -10.39 0.99
C VAL A 346 -20.49 -10.67 2.48
N ALA A 347 -19.47 -11.25 3.12
CA ALA A 347 -19.50 -11.50 4.57
C ALA A 347 -19.62 -10.21 5.38
N ALA A 348 -18.91 -9.13 4.99
CA ALA A 348 -19.01 -7.83 5.65
C ALA A 348 -20.41 -7.23 5.53
N ILE A 349 -21.03 -7.25 4.35
CA ILE A 349 -22.39 -6.77 4.11
C ILE A 349 -23.39 -7.58 4.92
N LEU A 350 -23.37 -8.92 4.82
CA LEU A 350 -24.29 -9.79 5.55
C LEU A 350 -24.17 -9.60 7.05
N LEU A 351 -22.96 -9.54 7.57
CA LEU A 351 -22.73 -9.41 9.00
C LEU A 351 -23.18 -8.04 9.53
N SER A 352 -22.96 -6.97 8.78
CA SER A 352 -23.42 -5.63 9.17
C SER A 352 -24.96 -5.55 9.24
N ILE A 353 -25.68 -6.27 8.36
CA ILE A 353 -27.15 -6.37 8.37
C ILE A 353 -27.62 -7.22 9.54
N VAL A 354 -27.04 -8.42 9.72
CA VAL A 354 -27.43 -9.36 10.80
C VAL A 354 -27.21 -8.75 12.18
N THR A 355 -26.11 -8.00 12.36
CA THR A 355 -25.84 -7.29 13.63
C THR A 355 -26.62 -5.99 13.75
N ARG A 356 -27.43 -5.61 12.76
CA ARG A 356 -28.18 -4.36 12.69
C ARG A 356 -27.30 -3.11 12.85
N SER A 357 -26.04 -3.20 12.49
CA SER A 357 -25.12 -2.05 12.48
C SER A 357 -25.34 -1.15 11.26
N LEU A 358 -25.77 -1.75 10.14
CA LEU A 358 -26.19 -1.03 8.93
C LEU A 358 -27.41 -1.71 8.31
N THR A 359 -28.22 -0.95 7.58
CA THR A 359 -29.23 -1.48 6.66
C THR A 359 -28.57 -2.00 5.38
N PHE A 360 -29.32 -2.73 4.54
CA PHE A 360 -28.80 -3.19 3.23
C PHE A 360 -28.40 -2.02 2.34
N GLU A 361 -29.23 -0.98 2.28
CA GLU A 361 -28.96 0.22 1.48
C GLU A 361 -27.69 0.96 1.97
N GLU A 362 -27.55 1.15 3.27
CA GLU A 362 -26.35 1.76 3.85
C GLU A 362 -25.10 0.92 3.63
N SER A 363 -25.21 -0.41 3.69
CA SER A 363 -24.10 -1.34 3.42
C SER A 363 -23.63 -1.24 1.96
N MET A 364 -24.58 -1.24 1.01
CA MET A 364 -24.26 -1.09 -0.41
C MET A 364 -23.66 0.27 -0.72
N ARG A 365 -24.20 1.34 -0.14
CA ARG A 365 -23.65 2.69 -0.29
C ARG A 365 -22.24 2.79 0.28
N SER A 366 -22.02 2.24 1.49
CA SER A 366 -20.70 2.22 2.12
C SER A 366 -19.68 1.40 1.33
N TRP A 367 -20.15 0.33 0.67
CA TRP A 367 -19.33 -0.47 -0.23
C TRP A 367 -18.90 0.35 -1.46
N LEU A 368 -19.83 1.07 -2.08
CA LEU A 368 -19.53 1.95 -3.21
C LEU A 368 -18.62 3.13 -2.81
N ASP A 369 -18.80 3.70 -1.62
CA ASP A 369 -17.95 4.78 -1.10
C ASP A 369 -16.52 4.30 -0.81
N GLY A 370 -16.34 2.99 -0.55
CA GLY A 370 -15.05 2.35 -0.31
C GLY A 370 -14.31 1.92 -1.59
N VAL A 371 -15.03 1.75 -2.70
CA VAL A 371 -14.49 1.45 -4.04
C VAL A 371 -13.88 2.69 -4.67
#